data_07240ebd99952b755397d143c9d2b350
#
_entry.id   07240ebd99952b755397d143c9d2b350
#
_cell.length_a   1.000
_cell.length_b   1.000
_cell.length_c   1.000
_cell.angle_alpha   90.00
_cell.angle_beta   90.00
_cell.angle_gamma   90.00
#
_symmetry.space_group_name_H-M   'P 1'
#
loop_
_entity.id
_entity.type
_entity.pdbx_description
1 polymer ?
#
loop_
_entity_poly.entity_id
_entity_poly.type
_entity_poly.pdbx_seq_one_letter_code
_entity_poly.pdbx_strand_id
1 'polypeptide(L)'
;MLKNKAANIFLAWIILSMIYLAVVTLTGVLISNSSSKEWLESVDNVVTVQISDPNSKSEADDSATRLESIVKKLRVTAGISKIEIFDEGKTSGLLSNWLSQDILNDINLPALIEVKLSNPIHKAQISQKIGSLTPGVSIDDHSRWKQKLMLLIDTIENIGWIIFILVLIVCSTSIIFAIAMTITNNSEVINLIELMGGGSSFIAKVFQKQVLLVMGPSALIGSFTAIVTLIILNDYLAALLPGILPGSMSDFGGKLDFWEWSLIASTPLVFIFLSLIIVRVSVVALLRKLK
;
A
#
# COMPACT_ATOMS: atom_id res chain seq x y z
N MET A 1 -12.00 36.76 -21.93
CA MET A 1 -12.22 37.35 -20.64
C MET A 1 -11.15 37.01 -19.61
N LEU A 2 -10.34 36.02 -19.75
CA LEU A 2 -9.28 35.65 -18.79
C LEU A 2 -7.94 35.61 -19.50
N LYS A 3 -7.37 36.82 -19.74
CA LYS A 3 -6.17 37.03 -20.54
C LYS A 3 -4.85 36.78 -19.75
N ASN A 4 -4.94 36.34 -18.51
CA ASN A 4 -3.74 36.10 -17.69
C ASN A 4 -3.27 34.63 -17.86
N LYS A 5 -2.59 34.38 -19.01
CA LYS A 5 -2.05 33.05 -19.33
C LYS A 5 -1.14 32.50 -18.21
N ALA A 6 -0.38 33.36 -17.55
CA ALA A 6 0.52 33.01 -16.49
C ALA A 6 -0.24 32.45 -15.26
N ALA A 7 -1.34 33.10 -14.84
CA ALA A 7 -2.15 32.62 -13.72
C ALA A 7 -2.83 31.26 -14.01
N ASN A 8 -3.29 31.05 -15.25
CA ASN A 8 -3.89 29.78 -15.65
C ASN A 8 -2.86 28.65 -15.71
N ILE A 9 -1.65 28.94 -16.19
CA ILE A 9 -0.55 27.96 -16.20
C ILE A 9 -0.15 27.60 -14.78
N PHE A 10 -0.02 28.59 -13.89
CA PHE A 10 0.30 28.37 -12.49
C PHE A 10 -0.76 27.51 -11.78
N LEU A 11 -2.05 27.82 -12.01
CA LEU A 11 -3.15 27.03 -11.49
C LEU A 11 -3.12 25.59 -12.03
N ALA A 12 -2.86 25.42 -13.34
CA ALA A 12 -2.74 24.11 -13.96
C ALA A 12 -1.61 23.28 -13.33
N TRP A 13 -0.46 23.88 -13.04
CA TRP A 13 0.67 23.25 -12.37
C TRP A 13 0.33 22.78 -10.94
N ILE A 14 -0.33 23.63 -10.16
CA ILE A 14 -0.78 23.27 -8.80
C ILE A 14 -1.74 22.08 -8.87
N ILE A 15 -2.74 22.15 -9.71
CA ILE A 15 -3.74 21.09 -9.85
C ILE A 15 -3.09 19.78 -10.32
N LEU A 16 -2.21 19.84 -11.31
CA LEU A 16 -1.45 18.71 -11.81
C LEU A 16 -0.67 18.05 -10.66
N SER A 17 0.09 18.84 -9.90
CA SER A 17 0.89 18.35 -8.77
C SER A 17 0.02 17.73 -7.67
N MET A 18 -1.15 18.31 -7.39
CA MET A 18 -2.07 17.79 -6.37
C MET A 18 -2.70 16.46 -6.82
N ILE A 19 -3.12 16.37 -8.08
CA ILE A 19 -3.69 15.13 -8.63
C ILE A 19 -2.62 14.04 -8.72
N TYR A 20 -1.41 14.37 -9.16
CA TYR A 20 -0.27 13.46 -9.13
C TYR A 20 -0.06 12.89 -7.73
N LEU A 21 0.04 13.76 -6.72
CA LEU A 21 0.27 13.34 -5.34
C LEU A 21 -0.91 12.51 -4.79
N ALA A 22 -2.14 12.88 -5.12
CA ALA A 22 -3.33 12.12 -4.73
C ALA A 22 -3.33 10.71 -5.31
N VAL A 23 -3.02 10.57 -6.60
CA VAL A 23 -2.96 9.25 -7.27
C VAL A 23 -1.83 8.41 -6.70
N VAL A 24 -0.63 8.97 -6.51
CA VAL A 24 0.51 8.25 -5.90
C VAL A 24 0.17 7.79 -4.49
N THR A 25 -0.40 8.66 -3.67
CA THR A 25 -0.75 8.33 -2.28
C THR A 25 -1.83 7.25 -2.22
N LEU A 26 -2.91 7.39 -2.99
CA LEU A 26 -3.99 6.41 -3.01
C LEU A 26 -3.49 5.05 -3.50
N THR A 27 -2.72 5.03 -4.58
CA THR A 27 -2.15 3.80 -5.11
C THR A 27 -1.19 3.14 -4.11
N GLY A 28 -0.36 3.93 -3.43
CA GLY A 28 0.51 3.44 -2.36
C GLY A 28 -0.25 2.77 -1.22
N VAL A 29 -1.37 3.37 -0.78
CA VAL A 29 -2.25 2.80 0.25
C VAL A 29 -2.87 1.48 -0.24
N LEU A 30 -3.41 1.43 -1.46
CA LEU A 30 -4.03 0.23 -2.02
C LEU A 30 -3.03 -0.92 -2.16
N ILE A 31 -1.84 -0.66 -2.70
CA ILE A 31 -0.78 -1.66 -2.83
C ILE A 31 -0.32 -2.16 -1.45
N SER A 32 -0.14 -1.26 -0.48
CA SER A 32 0.23 -1.65 0.89
C SER A 32 -0.79 -2.61 1.48
N ASN A 33 -2.08 -2.34 1.30
CA ASN A 33 -3.17 -3.18 1.80
C ASN A 33 -3.21 -4.55 1.10
N SER A 34 -3.21 -4.58 -0.24
CA SER A 34 -3.26 -5.83 -1.03
C SER A 34 -2.06 -6.74 -0.79
N SER A 35 -0.85 -6.17 -0.84
CA SER A 35 0.40 -6.91 -0.60
C SER A 35 0.48 -7.45 0.82
N SER A 36 -0.01 -6.68 1.79
CA SER A 36 -0.01 -7.07 3.19
C SER A 36 -0.95 -8.24 3.47
N LYS A 37 -2.13 -8.25 2.89
CA LYS A 37 -3.10 -9.33 3.04
C LYS A 37 -2.54 -10.65 2.51
N GLU A 38 -2.02 -10.66 1.28
CA GLU A 38 -1.46 -11.85 0.64
C GLU A 38 -0.27 -12.41 1.45
N TRP A 39 0.59 -11.51 1.93
CA TRP A 39 1.75 -11.92 2.70
C TRP A 39 1.35 -12.45 4.08
N LEU A 40 0.40 -11.81 4.76
CA LEU A 40 -0.13 -12.27 6.04
C LEU A 40 -0.82 -13.64 5.91
N GLU A 41 -1.57 -13.90 4.84
CA GLU A 41 -2.17 -15.21 4.56
C GLU A 41 -1.11 -16.28 4.34
N SER A 42 -0.01 -15.96 3.68
CA SER A 42 1.10 -16.89 3.47
C SER A 42 1.76 -17.31 4.78
N VAL A 43 1.96 -16.36 5.71
CA VAL A 43 2.59 -16.61 7.03
C VAL A 43 1.61 -17.23 8.02
N ASP A 44 0.30 -16.96 7.89
CA ASP A 44 -0.72 -17.48 8.80
C ASP A 44 -0.83 -19.01 8.76
N ASN A 45 -0.59 -19.58 7.60
CA ASN A 45 -0.68 -21.03 7.39
C ASN A 45 0.61 -21.78 7.72
N VAL A 46 1.62 -21.10 8.25
CA VAL A 46 2.94 -21.68 8.49
C VAL A 46 3.29 -21.64 9.98
N VAL A 47 3.87 -22.73 10.47
CA VAL A 47 4.46 -22.84 11.80
C VAL A 47 5.88 -23.38 11.64
N THR A 48 6.84 -22.70 12.23
CA THR A 48 8.23 -23.17 12.23
C THR A 48 8.55 -23.92 13.51
N VAL A 49 8.98 -25.14 13.35
CA VAL A 49 9.41 -26.03 14.42
C VAL A 49 10.92 -26.09 14.41
N GLN A 50 11.55 -25.55 15.45
CA GLN A 50 13.00 -25.54 15.60
C GLN A 50 13.46 -26.69 16.50
N ILE A 51 14.36 -27.51 15.99
CA ILE A 51 14.92 -28.66 16.69
C ILE A 51 16.37 -28.37 17.02
N SER A 52 16.69 -28.27 18.31
CA SER A 52 18.07 -28.24 18.79
C SER A 52 18.62 -29.66 18.73
N ASP A 53 19.89 -29.79 18.27
CA ASP A 53 20.58 -31.07 18.15
C ASP A 53 19.84 -32.13 17.32
N PRO A 54 19.58 -31.87 16.01
CA PRO A 54 18.77 -32.73 15.15
C PRO A 54 19.32 -34.14 14.97
N ASN A 55 20.63 -34.31 15.07
CA ASN A 55 21.37 -35.56 14.89
C ASN A 55 21.52 -36.38 16.18
N SER A 56 21.01 -35.87 17.33
CA SER A 56 21.02 -36.61 18.58
C SER A 56 20.04 -37.81 18.52
N LYS A 57 20.32 -38.85 19.33
CA LYS A 57 19.42 -39.98 19.45
C LYS A 57 18.04 -39.57 19.97
N SER A 58 17.01 -40.15 19.44
CA SER A 58 15.65 -39.91 19.90
C SER A 58 15.41 -40.59 21.27
N GLU A 59 14.78 -39.90 22.21
CA GLU A 59 14.37 -40.47 23.49
C GLU A 59 13.29 -41.58 23.35
N ALA A 60 12.59 -41.61 22.21
CA ALA A 60 11.49 -42.53 21.94
C ALA A 60 11.88 -43.76 21.08
N ASP A 61 12.98 -43.69 20.34
CA ASP A 61 13.46 -44.73 19.44
C ASP A 61 14.97 -44.65 19.29
N ASP A 62 15.71 -45.56 19.88
CA ASP A 62 17.19 -45.56 19.93
C ASP A 62 17.85 -45.79 18.54
N SER A 63 17.04 -46.17 17.54
CA SER A 63 17.47 -46.41 16.16
C SER A 63 17.24 -45.21 15.20
N ALA A 64 16.48 -44.19 15.63
CA ALA A 64 16.13 -43.03 14.79
C ALA A 64 16.74 -41.74 15.35
N THR A 65 17.08 -40.80 14.44
CA THR A 65 17.47 -39.46 14.84
C THR A 65 16.29 -38.69 15.40
N ARG A 66 16.57 -37.70 16.25
CA ARG A 66 15.54 -36.82 16.82
C ARG A 66 14.72 -36.14 15.74
N LEU A 67 15.36 -35.69 14.64
CA LEU A 67 14.70 -35.11 13.48
C LEU A 67 13.71 -36.10 12.84
N GLU A 68 14.14 -37.32 12.55
CA GLU A 68 13.28 -38.35 11.91
C GLU A 68 12.06 -38.69 12.74
N SER A 69 12.23 -38.84 14.06
CA SER A 69 11.13 -39.16 14.97
C SER A 69 10.07 -38.06 15.04
N ILE A 70 10.51 -36.78 15.01
CA ILE A 70 9.64 -35.61 14.99
C ILE A 70 8.91 -35.49 13.67
N VAL A 71 9.58 -35.66 12.55
CA VAL A 71 8.97 -35.64 11.20
C VAL A 71 7.92 -36.74 11.07
N LYS A 72 8.18 -37.95 11.60
CA LYS A 72 7.22 -39.04 11.58
C LYS A 72 5.96 -38.71 12.37
N LYS A 73 6.10 -38.09 13.54
CA LYS A 73 4.97 -37.64 14.37
C LYS A 73 4.18 -36.52 13.69
N LEU A 74 4.86 -35.56 13.04
CA LEU A 74 4.21 -34.49 12.34
C LEU A 74 3.40 -34.96 11.12
N ARG A 75 3.91 -35.95 10.37
CA ARG A 75 3.20 -36.53 9.19
C ARG A 75 1.88 -37.22 9.57
N VAL A 76 1.77 -37.72 10.78
CA VAL A 76 0.54 -38.40 11.28
C VAL A 76 -0.43 -37.39 11.92
N THR A 77 0.00 -36.15 12.14
CA THR A 77 -0.84 -35.13 12.78
C THR A 77 -1.85 -34.56 11.80
N ALA A 78 -3.14 -34.72 12.09
CA ALA A 78 -4.21 -34.15 11.25
C ALA A 78 -4.16 -32.62 11.24
N GLY A 79 -4.41 -32.03 10.07
CA GLY A 79 -4.39 -30.57 9.89
C GLY A 79 -3.10 -30.03 9.30
N ILE A 80 -2.12 -30.87 8.99
CA ILE A 80 -0.88 -30.50 8.29
C ILE A 80 -1.05 -30.82 6.79
N SER A 81 -0.78 -29.84 5.94
CA SER A 81 -0.89 -30.00 4.50
C SER A 81 0.46 -30.28 3.82
N LYS A 82 1.55 -29.66 4.30
CA LYS A 82 2.90 -29.84 3.74
C LYS A 82 3.92 -29.72 4.88
N ILE A 83 4.98 -30.50 4.80
CA ILE A 83 6.14 -30.40 5.69
C ILE A 83 7.37 -30.19 4.82
N GLU A 84 8.12 -29.14 5.09
CA GLU A 84 9.37 -28.84 4.43
C GLU A 84 10.50 -28.80 5.46
N ILE A 85 11.54 -29.57 5.21
CA ILE A 85 12.64 -29.74 6.15
C ILE A 85 13.83 -28.91 5.64
N PHE A 86 14.29 -28.00 6.47
CA PHE A 86 15.54 -27.26 6.29
C PHE A 86 16.59 -27.91 7.18
N ASP A 87 17.36 -28.81 6.60
CA ASP A 87 18.51 -29.43 7.23
C ASP A 87 19.68 -28.45 7.38
N GLU A 88 20.75 -28.88 8.06
CA GLU A 88 21.94 -28.04 8.28
C GLU A 88 22.51 -27.50 6.98
N GLY A 89 22.48 -28.28 5.88
CA GLY A 89 23.03 -27.87 4.59
C GLY A 89 22.19 -26.75 3.94
N LYS A 90 20.87 -26.83 4.01
CA LYS A 90 19.99 -25.75 3.51
C LYS A 90 20.03 -24.52 4.40
N THR A 91 20.08 -24.72 5.72
CA THR A 91 20.17 -23.61 6.69
C THR A 91 21.49 -22.87 6.56
N SER A 92 22.61 -23.58 6.41
CA SER A 92 23.92 -22.97 6.17
C SER A 92 23.97 -22.22 4.84
N GLY A 93 23.32 -22.75 3.78
CA GLY A 93 23.20 -22.07 2.49
C GLY A 93 22.43 -20.74 2.58
N LEU A 94 21.40 -20.66 3.40
CA LEU A 94 20.65 -19.40 3.64
C LEU A 94 21.48 -18.39 4.43
N LEU A 95 22.30 -18.85 5.38
CA LEU A 95 23.12 -18.01 6.23
C LEU A 95 24.46 -17.62 5.61
N SER A 96 24.90 -18.29 4.54
CA SER A 96 26.18 -18.04 3.86
C SER A 96 26.32 -16.62 3.31
N ASN A 97 25.20 -15.95 3.02
CA ASN A 97 25.19 -14.55 2.59
C ASN A 97 25.42 -13.55 3.74
N TRP A 98 25.31 -13.98 5.00
CA TRP A 98 25.39 -13.14 6.20
C TRP A 98 26.56 -13.50 7.10
N LEU A 99 26.99 -14.76 7.07
CA LEU A 99 28.03 -15.31 7.93
C LEU A 99 29.12 -16.00 7.08
N SER A 100 30.37 -15.83 7.46
CA SER A 100 31.48 -16.56 6.81
C SER A 100 31.40 -18.06 7.10
N GLN A 101 31.89 -18.89 6.17
CA GLN A 101 31.85 -20.35 6.31
C GLN A 101 32.56 -20.87 7.56
N ASP A 102 33.62 -20.18 8.02
CA ASP A 102 34.34 -20.55 9.24
C ASP A 102 33.47 -20.48 10.48
N ILE A 103 32.59 -19.44 10.57
CA ILE A 103 31.63 -19.26 11.66
C ILE A 103 30.52 -20.31 11.59
N LEU A 104 30.05 -20.62 10.36
CA LEU A 104 29.01 -21.60 10.17
C LEU A 104 29.39 -23.03 10.56
N ASN A 105 30.68 -23.37 10.44
CA ASN A 105 31.21 -24.68 10.84
C ASN A 105 31.36 -24.84 12.36
N ASP A 106 31.54 -23.72 13.09
CA ASP A 106 31.70 -23.73 14.54
C ASP A 106 30.39 -23.66 15.33
N ILE A 107 29.26 -23.37 14.65
CA ILE A 107 27.95 -23.26 15.27
C ILE A 107 27.11 -24.49 14.96
N ASN A 108 26.62 -25.14 16.01
CA ASN A 108 25.65 -26.23 15.87
C ASN A 108 24.31 -25.65 15.40
N LEU A 109 24.03 -25.72 14.10
CA LEU A 109 22.83 -25.14 13.52
C LEU A 109 21.61 -26.02 13.86
N PRO A 110 20.51 -25.43 14.37
CA PRO A 110 19.27 -26.18 14.57
C PRO A 110 18.64 -26.54 13.23
N ALA A 111 18.02 -27.71 13.17
CA ALA A 111 17.16 -28.04 12.04
C ALA A 111 15.83 -27.30 12.18
N LEU A 112 15.38 -26.73 11.05
CA LEU A 112 14.10 -26.04 10.97
C LEU A 112 13.12 -26.89 10.16
N ILE A 113 11.92 -27.08 10.68
CA ILE A 113 10.84 -27.72 9.95
C ILE A 113 9.73 -26.72 9.76
N GLU A 114 9.46 -26.39 8.51
CA GLU A 114 8.32 -25.59 8.13
C GLU A 114 7.09 -26.47 7.95
N VAL A 115 6.09 -26.25 8.78
CA VAL A 115 4.84 -26.98 8.78
C VAL A 115 3.73 -26.11 8.23
N LYS A 116 3.24 -26.44 7.02
CA LYS A 116 2.12 -25.73 6.40
C LYS A 116 0.81 -26.35 6.84
N LEU A 117 -0.06 -25.54 7.42
CA LEU A 117 -1.35 -25.97 7.94
C LEU A 117 -2.42 -25.95 6.85
N SER A 118 -3.38 -26.87 6.94
CA SER A 118 -4.54 -26.90 6.04
C SER A 118 -5.55 -25.79 6.34
N ASN A 119 -5.59 -25.33 7.61
CA ASN A 119 -6.50 -24.27 8.05
C ASN A 119 -5.85 -23.43 9.17
N PRO A 120 -5.72 -22.10 9.01
CA PRO A 120 -5.12 -21.22 10.01
C PRO A 120 -5.89 -21.15 11.32
N ILE A 121 -7.21 -21.43 11.32
CA ILE A 121 -8.07 -21.36 12.50
C ILE A 121 -7.58 -22.31 13.61
N HIS A 122 -6.95 -23.41 13.26
CA HIS A 122 -6.45 -24.41 14.21
C HIS A 122 -4.96 -24.23 14.58
N LYS A 123 -4.32 -23.14 14.15
CA LYS A 123 -2.88 -22.90 14.36
C LYS A 123 -2.47 -23.05 15.82
N ALA A 124 -3.16 -22.39 16.75
CA ALA A 124 -2.86 -22.45 18.17
C ALA A 124 -3.02 -23.87 18.75
N GLN A 125 -4.07 -24.60 18.36
CA GLN A 125 -4.31 -25.96 18.82
C GLN A 125 -3.26 -26.93 18.26
N ILE A 126 -2.89 -26.78 17.00
CA ILE A 126 -1.87 -27.61 16.36
C ILE A 126 -0.49 -27.32 16.96
N SER A 127 -0.13 -26.05 17.17
CA SER A 127 1.12 -25.67 17.82
C SER A 127 1.21 -26.23 19.24
N GLN A 128 0.16 -26.14 20.03
CA GLN A 128 0.11 -26.74 21.37
C GLN A 128 0.24 -28.27 21.31
N LYS A 129 -0.41 -28.91 20.35
CA LYS A 129 -0.31 -30.36 20.15
C LYS A 129 1.09 -30.78 19.72
N ILE A 130 1.73 -30.08 18.83
CA ILE A 130 3.12 -30.31 18.41
C ILE A 130 4.05 -30.17 19.63
N GLY A 131 3.91 -29.10 20.42
CA GLY A 131 4.71 -28.85 21.61
C GLY A 131 4.56 -29.98 22.67
N SER A 132 3.37 -30.52 22.81
CA SER A 132 3.14 -31.65 23.74
C SER A 132 3.71 -32.99 23.24
N LEU A 133 3.82 -33.17 21.91
CA LEU A 133 4.34 -34.42 21.31
C LEU A 133 5.86 -34.47 21.26
N THR A 134 6.53 -33.34 21.37
CA THR A 134 7.97 -33.18 21.13
C THR A 134 8.64 -32.29 22.17
N PRO A 135 8.94 -32.84 23.37
CA PRO A 135 9.66 -32.09 24.41
C PRO A 135 11.02 -31.59 23.91
N GLY A 136 11.37 -30.33 24.28
CA GLY A 136 12.63 -29.69 23.86
C GLY A 136 12.69 -29.16 22.44
N VAL A 137 11.52 -28.96 21.81
CA VAL A 137 11.36 -28.32 20.53
C VAL A 137 10.81 -26.90 20.76
N SER A 138 11.43 -25.91 20.12
CA SER A 138 10.89 -24.55 20.10
C SER A 138 9.93 -24.40 18.92
N ILE A 139 8.75 -23.86 19.19
CA ILE A 139 7.74 -23.61 18.16
C ILE A 139 7.59 -22.12 18.03
N ASP A 140 7.88 -21.60 16.84
CA ASP A 140 7.62 -20.21 16.49
C ASP A 140 6.39 -20.15 15.56
N ASP A 141 5.33 -19.57 16.11
CA ASP A 141 4.08 -19.35 15.38
C ASP A 141 4.03 -17.99 14.67
N HIS A 142 5.12 -17.22 14.74
CA HIS A 142 5.27 -15.89 14.15
C HIS A 142 4.20 -14.85 14.59
N SER A 143 3.37 -15.18 15.57
CA SER A 143 2.23 -14.36 15.97
C SER A 143 2.65 -12.97 16.50
N ARG A 144 3.72 -12.92 17.30
CA ARG A 144 4.23 -11.65 17.88
C ARG A 144 4.80 -10.71 16.84
N TRP A 145 5.50 -11.25 15.86
CA TRP A 145 6.08 -10.48 14.79
C TRP A 145 5.01 -10.01 13.80
N LYS A 146 4.07 -10.91 13.45
CA LYS A 146 2.90 -10.59 12.65
C LYS A 146 2.12 -9.41 13.21
N GLN A 147 1.84 -9.41 14.53
CA GLN A 147 1.10 -8.33 15.17
C GLN A 147 1.82 -6.98 15.05
N LYS A 148 3.14 -6.95 15.25
CA LYS A 148 3.95 -5.72 15.08
C LYS A 148 3.91 -5.22 13.64
N LEU A 149 3.99 -6.13 12.68
CA LEU A 149 3.95 -5.78 11.27
C LEU A 149 2.59 -5.23 10.85
N MET A 150 1.48 -5.86 11.31
CA MET A 150 0.14 -5.32 11.08
C MET A 150 0.01 -3.88 11.58
N LEU A 151 0.50 -3.58 12.78
CA LEU A 151 0.49 -2.23 13.32
C LEU A 151 1.29 -1.24 12.44
N LEU A 152 2.41 -1.65 11.88
CA LEU A 152 3.18 -0.82 10.94
C LEU A 152 2.41 -0.56 9.65
N ILE A 153 1.78 -1.58 9.08
CA ILE A 153 0.99 -1.48 7.86
C ILE A 153 -0.22 -0.55 8.08
N ASP A 154 -0.97 -0.76 9.16
CA ASP A 154 -2.10 0.09 9.53
C ASP A 154 -1.66 1.55 9.72
N THR A 155 -0.47 1.76 10.30
CA THR A 155 0.10 3.09 10.48
C THR A 155 0.42 3.75 9.13
N ILE A 156 1.04 3.02 8.20
CA ILE A 156 1.34 3.51 6.84
C ILE A 156 0.05 3.85 6.09
N GLU A 157 -0.96 2.99 6.20
CA GLU A 157 -2.27 3.22 5.59
C GLU A 157 -2.93 4.48 6.14
N ASN A 158 -2.96 4.65 7.46
CA ASN A 158 -3.51 5.84 8.11
C ASN A 158 -2.77 7.12 7.70
N ILE A 159 -1.44 7.08 7.63
CA ILE A 159 -0.64 8.22 7.14
C ILE A 159 -1.00 8.54 5.69
N GLY A 160 -1.15 7.53 4.84
CA GLY A 160 -1.58 7.69 3.45
C GLY A 160 -2.94 8.40 3.35
N TRP A 161 -3.92 7.98 4.14
CA TRP A 161 -5.24 8.64 4.18
C TRP A 161 -5.16 10.08 4.67
N ILE A 162 -4.34 10.38 5.68
CA ILE A 162 -4.12 11.75 6.17
C ILE A 162 -3.52 12.61 5.05
N ILE A 163 -2.51 12.13 4.33
CA ILE A 163 -1.90 12.85 3.21
C ILE A 163 -2.94 13.09 2.10
N PHE A 164 -3.75 12.08 1.75
CA PHE A 164 -4.78 12.19 0.73
C PHE A 164 -5.82 13.29 1.08
N ILE A 165 -6.30 13.31 2.32
CA ILE A 165 -7.21 14.35 2.82
C ILE A 165 -6.54 15.73 2.80
N LEU A 166 -5.28 15.82 3.20
CA LEU A 166 -4.51 17.07 3.15
C LEU A 166 -4.42 17.62 1.72
N VAL A 167 -4.15 16.75 0.75
CA VAL A 167 -4.11 17.11 -0.68
C VAL A 167 -5.45 17.65 -1.15
N LEU A 168 -6.56 17.04 -0.75
CA LEU A 168 -7.92 17.53 -1.06
C LEU A 168 -8.16 18.93 -0.49
N ILE A 169 -7.75 19.17 0.76
CA ILE A 169 -7.89 20.48 1.41
C ILE A 169 -7.05 21.54 0.69
N VAL A 170 -5.79 21.25 0.38
CA VAL A 170 -4.89 22.18 -0.31
C VAL A 170 -5.38 22.48 -1.72
N CYS A 171 -5.83 21.47 -2.46
CA CYS A 171 -6.42 21.65 -3.79
C CYS A 171 -7.67 22.54 -3.72
N SER A 172 -8.57 22.26 -2.78
CA SER A 172 -9.79 23.05 -2.57
C SER A 172 -9.49 24.52 -2.25
N THR A 173 -8.56 24.76 -1.33
CA THR A 173 -8.13 26.11 -0.94
C THR A 173 -7.48 26.87 -2.12
N SER A 174 -6.66 26.20 -2.90
CA SER A 174 -6.02 26.78 -4.09
C SER A 174 -7.06 27.22 -5.13
N ILE A 175 -8.09 26.41 -5.36
CA ILE A 175 -9.19 26.74 -6.28
C ILE A 175 -9.97 27.96 -5.76
N ILE A 176 -10.33 27.98 -4.48
CA ILE A 176 -11.06 29.10 -3.86
C ILE A 176 -10.25 30.39 -4.00
N PHE A 177 -8.94 30.32 -3.71
CA PHE A 177 -8.06 31.50 -3.83
C PHE A 177 -7.97 31.97 -5.28
N ALA A 178 -7.79 31.08 -6.24
CA ALA A 178 -7.73 31.43 -7.66
C ALA A 178 -9.02 32.10 -8.14
N ILE A 179 -10.18 31.63 -7.69
CA ILE A 179 -11.48 32.23 -8.00
C ILE A 179 -11.59 33.63 -7.37
N ALA A 180 -11.23 33.77 -6.11
CA ALA A 180 -11.28 35.03 -5.40
C ALA A 180 -10.43 36.09 -6.11
N MET A 181 -9.19 35.76 -6.45
CA MET A 181 -8.29 36.65 -7.20
C MET A 181 -8.84 37.01 -8.57
N THR A 182 -9.45 36.03 -9.26
CA THR A 182 -10.02 36.29 -10.58
C THR A 182 -11.25 37.19 -10.52
N ILE A 183 -12.11 37.04 -9.53
CA ILE A 183 -13.26 37.92 -9.28
C ILE A 183 -12.79 39.34 -8.96
N THR A 184 -11.83 39.50 -8.04
CA THR A 184 -11.31 40.79 -7.64
C THR A 184 -10.66 41.53 -8.81
N ASN A 185 -9.84 40.83 -9.59
CA ASN A 185 -9.14 41.46 -10.73
C ASN A 185 -10.06 41.80 -11.93
N ASN A 186 -11.28 41.24 -11.98
CA ASN A 186 -12.23 41.48 -13.06
C ASN A 186 -13.57 42.03 -12.55
N SER A 187 -13.56 42.68 -11.39
CA SER A 187 -14.77 43.18 -10.72
C SER A 187 -15.60 44.13 -11.61
N GLU A 188 -14.96 45.01 -12.37
CA GLU A 188 -15.64 45.93 -13.30
C GLU A 188 -16.47 45.16 -14.34
N VAL A 189 -15.86 44.15 -14.97
CA VAL A 189 -16.54 43.32 -15.97
C VAL A 189 -17.68 42.51 -15.37
N ILE A 190 -17.47 41.99 -14.16
CA ILE A 190 -18.50 41.24 -13.42
C ILE A 190 -19.67 42.16 -13.09
N ASN A 191 -19.42 43.38 -12.64
CA ASN A 191 -20.46 44.36 -12.34
C ASN A 191 -21.24 44.74 -13.64
N LEU A 192 -20.58 44.94 -14.77
CA LEU A 192 -21.26 45.16 -16.04
C LEU A 192 -22.17 43.98 -16.43
N ILE A 193 -21.76 42.75 -16.25
CA ILE A 193 -22.57 41.58 -16.53
C ILE A 193 -23.79 41.56 -15.60
N GLU A 194 -23.62 41.92 -14.34
CA GLU A 194 -24.70 41.97 -13.36
C GLU A 194 -25.74 43.06 -13.70
N LEU A 195 -25.25 44.24 -14.12
CA LEU A 195 -26.12 45.35 -14.61
C LEU A 195 -26.89 44.97 -15.85
N MET A 196 -26.37 44.09 -16.72
CA MET A 196 -27.08 43.55 -17.88
C MET A 196 -28.05 42.40 -17.51
N GLY A 197 -28.23 42.10 -16.22
CA GLY A 197 -29.15 41.04 -15.75
C GLY A 197 -28.53 39.67 -15.62
N GLY A 198 -27.22 39.54 -15.75
CA GLY A 198 -26.51 38.27 -15.55
C GLY A 198 -26.47 37.86 -14.09
N GLY A 199 -27.31 36.93 -13.69
CA GLY A 199 -27.36 36.42 -12.32
C GLY A 199 -26.07 35.67 -11.90
N SER A 200 -25.82 35.54 -10.58
CA SER A 200 -24.68 34.85 -9.99
C SER A 200 -24.49 33.42 -10.50
N SER A 201 -25.60 32.75 -10.85
CA SER A 201 -25.57 31.39 -11.42
C SER A 201 -24.97 31.36 -12.85
N PHE A 202 -25.19 32.40 -13.65
CA PHE A 202 -24.59 32.51 -14.98
C PHE A 202 -23.08 32.71 -14.85
N ILE A 203 -22.66 33.61 -13.97
CA ILE A 203 -21.24 33.88 -13.70
C ILE A 203 -20.56 32.58 -13.21
N ALA A 204 -21.19 31.84 -12.27
CA ALA A 204 -20.65 30.58 -11.78
C ALA A 204 -20.43 29.54 -12.90
N LYS A 205 -21.37 29.41 -13.86
CA LYS A 205 -21.21 28.51 -15.01
C LYS A 205 -20.01 28.87 -15.89
N VAL A 206 -19.75 30.16 -16.08
CA VAL A 206 -18.59 30.63 -16.87
C VAL A 206 -17.29 30.22 -16.16
N PHE A 207 -17.21 30.40 -14.84
CA PHE A 207 -16.06 29.97 -14.05
C PHE A 207 -15.88 28.44 -14.03
N GLN A 208 -16.98 27.69 -13.89
CA GLN A 208 -16.95 26.22 -13.96
C GLN A 208 -16.37 25.74 -15.30
N LYS A 209 -16.83 26.30 -16.42
CA LYS A 209 -16.31 25.96 -17.76
C LYS A 209 -14.82 26.23 -17.87
N GLN A 210 -14.35 27.36 -17.35
CA GLN A 210 -12.94 27.71 -17.39
C GLN A 210 -12.08 26.78 -16.52
N VAL A 211 -12.51 26.51 -15.28
CA VAL A 211 -11.80 25.59 -14.40
C VAL A 211 -11.75 24.20 -15.01
N LEU A 212 -12.82 23.73 -15.64
CA LEU A 212 -12.87 22.43 -16.31
C LEU A 212 -11.84 22.37 -17.48
N LEU A 213 -11.71 23.45 -18.25
CA LEU A 213 -10.72 23.53 -19.34
C LEU A 213 -9.27 23.49 -18.85
N VAL A 214 -9.01 23.95 -17.64
CA VAL A 214 -7.67 23.88 -17.01
C VAL A 214 -7.48 22.54 -16.31
N MET A 215 -8.46 22.07 -15.55
CA MET A 215 -8.36 20.86 -14.78
C MET A 215 -8.36 19.60 -15.62
N GLY A 216 -9.14 19.54 -16.69
CA GLY A 216 -9.24 18.34 -17.53
C GLY A 216 -7.87 17.85 -18.02
N PRO A 217 -7.12 18.68 -18.76
CA PRO A 217 -5.77 18.32 -19.19
C PRO A 217 -4.81 18.07 -18.02
N SER A 218 -4.87 18.89 -16.96
CA SER A 218 -4.00 18.73 -15.78
C SER A 218 -4.25 17.42 -15.05
N ALA A 219 -5.51 16.99 -14.96
CA ALA A 219 -5.89 15.73 -14.33
C ALA A 219 -5.37 14.52 -15.13
N LEU A 220 -5.51 14.56 -16.44
CA LEU A 220 -5.01 13.49 -17.31
C LEU A 220 -3.48 13.38 -17.25
N ILE A 221 -2.78 14.51 -17.38
CA ILE A 221 -1.32 14.53 -17.32
C ILE A 221 -0.83 14.12 -15.92
N GLY A 222 -1.43 14.65 -14.85
CA GLY A 222 -1.08 14.33 -13.48
C GLY A 222 -1.25 12.84 -13.16
N SER A 223 -2.37 12.25 -13.57
CA SER A 223 -2.62 10.81 -13.37
C SER A 223 -1.69 9.95 -14.21
N PHE A 224 -1.44 10.33 -15.46
CA PHE A 224 -0.52 9.60 -16.34
C PHE A 224 0.91 9.62 -15.78
N THR A 225 1.40 10.78 -15.38
CA THR A 225 2.75 10.90 -14.78
C THR A 225 2.84 10.13 -13.46
N ALA A 226 1.79 10.09 -12.65
CA ALA A 226 1.74 9.31 -11.43
C ALA A 226 1.90 7.80 -11.72
N ILE A 227 1.12 7.27 -12.66
CA ILE A 227 1.19 5.86 -13.05
C ILE A 227 2.59 5.50 -13.58
N VAL A 228 3.15 6.33 -14.45
CA VAL A 228 4.50 6.11 -14.99
C VAL A 228 5.55 6.12 -13.87
N THR A 229 5.46 7.06 -12.94
CA THR A 229 6.38 7.12 -11.79
C THR A 229 6.28 5.85 -10.93
N LEU A 230 5.07 5.35 -10.69
CA LEU A 230 4.85 4.15 -9.89
C LEU A 230 5.40 2.89 -10.59
N ILE A 231 5.25 2.77 -11.90
CA ILE A 231 5.83 1.66 -12.68
C ILE A 231 7.37 1.71 -12.58
N ILE A 232 7.97 2.88 -12.82
CA ILE A 232 9.42 3.03 -12.73
C ILE A 232 9.93 2.71 -11.32
N LEU A 233 9.25 3.22 -10.28
CA LEU A 233 9.62 2.97 -8.89
C LEU A 233 9.54 1.48 -8.56
N ASN A 234 8.54 0.78 -9.06
CA ASN A 234 8.39 -0.66 -8.89
C ASN A 234 9.58 -1.44 -9.48
N ASP A 235 9.98 -1.12 -10.70
CA ASP A 235 11.12 -1.78 -11.37
C ASP A 235 12.43 -1.52 -10.62
N TYR A 236 12.64 -0.29 -10.13
CA TYR A 236 13.81 0.05 -9.32
C TYR A 236 13.82 -0.69 -7.97
N LEU A 237 12.70 -0.78 -7.28
CA LEU A 237 12.61 -1.49 -6.00
C LEU A 237 12.83 -3.00 -6.18
N ALA A 238 12.27 -3.59 -7.24
CA ALA A 238 12.50 -5.00 -7.57
C ALA A 238 13.98 -5.30 -7.87
N ALA A 239 14.68 -4.37 -8.51
CA ALA A 239 16.11 -4.51 -8.81
C ALA A 239 17.02 -4.31 -7.57
N LEU A 240 16.67 -3.41 -6.65
CA LEU A 240 17.46 -3.09 -5.46
C LEU A 240 17.31 -4.10 -4.32
N LEU A 241 16.14 -4.76 -4.22
CA LEU A 241 15.79 -5.64 -3.10
C LEU A 241 15.39 -7.04 -3.60
N PRO A 242 16.25 -7.74 -4.35
CA PRO A 242 15.95 -9.08 -4.84
C PRO A 242 15.78 -10.03 -3.64
N GLY A 243 14.59 -10.61 -3.49
CA GLY A 243 14.29 -11.60 -2.44
C GLY A 243 13.87 -11.05 -1.08
N ILE A 244 13.89 -9.74 -0.85
CA ILE A 244 13.39 -9.12 0.41
C ILE A 244 11.90 -8.75 0.24
N LEU A 245 11.53 -8.27 -0.94
CA LEU A 245 10.14 -8.06 -1.28
C LEU A 245 9.56 -9.39 -1.78
N PRO A 246 8.43 -9.84 -1.25
CA PRO A 246 7.78 -11.04 -1.76
C PRO A 246 7.61 -10.88 -3.27
N GLY A 247 8.02 -11.88 -4.04
CA GLY A 247 8.33 -11.94 -5.47
C GLY A 247 7.34 -11.38 -6.46
N SER A 248 6.84 -10.22 -6.24
CA SER A 248 5.75 -9.68 -7.00
C SER A 248 5.48 -8.20 -6.83
N MET A 249 6.44 -7.40 -6.40
CA MET A 249 6.36 -6.00 -6.81
C MET A 249 6.65 -5.88 -8.32
N SER A 250 7.24 -6.90 -8.95
CA SER A 250 7.35 -6.99 -10.41
C SER A 250 6.00 -7.13 -11.13
N ASP A 251 4.94 -7.46 -10.42
CA ASP A 251 3.56 -7.53 -10.93
C ASP A 251 2.70 -6.37 -10.39
N PHE A 252 3.18 -5.14 -10.54
CA PHE A 252 2.43 -3.94 -10.15
C PHE A 252 1.00 -3.91 -10.74
N GLY A 253 0.79 -4.52 -11.91
CA GLY A 253 -0.52 -4.65 -12.54
C GLY A 253 -1.30 -5.91 -12.16
N GLY A 254 -0.63 -6.97 -11.68
CA GLY A 254 -1.27 -8.27 -11.41
C GLY A 254 -1.86 -8.41 -10.00
N LYS A 255 -1.46 -7.54 -9.06
CA LYS A 255 -1.91 -7.62 -7.66
C LYS A 255 -3.09 -6.74 -7.31
N LEU A 256 -3.31 -5.69 -8.10
CA LEU A 256 -4.45 -4.82 -7.90
C LEU A 256 -5.69 -5.47 -8.52
N ASP A 257 -6.72 -5.67 -7.71
CA ASP A 257 -8.01 -6.16 -8.17
C ASP A 257 -8.65 -5.12 -9.12
N PHE A 258 -9.55 -5.57 -9.99
CA PHE A 258 -10.29 -4.70 -10.91
C PHE A 258 -10.94 -3.51 -10.19
N TRP A 259 -11.41 -3.71 -8.96
CA TRP A 259 -11.98 -2.66 -8.13
C TRP A 259 -10.96 -1.58 -7.74
N GLU A 260 -9.74 -1.98 -7.40
CA GLU A 260 -8.66 -1.06 -7.02
C GLU A 260 -8.20 -0.22 -8.22
N TRP A 261 -8.08 -0.83 -9.39
CA TRP A 261 -7.86 -0.10 -10.64
C TRP A 261 -8.96 0.90 -10.95
N SER A 262 -10.22 0.54 -10.69
CA SER A 262 -11.34 1.47 -10.89
C SER A 262 -11.31 2.66 -9.94
N LEU A 263 -10.86 2.47 -8.69
CA LEU A 263 -10.65 3.55 -7.73
C LEU A 263 -9.55 4.51 -8.17
N ILE A 264 -8.40 3.98 -8.62
CA ILE A 264 -7.30 4.79 -9.14
C ILE A 264 -7.76 5.62 -10.36
N ALA A 265 -8.42 4.98 -11.32
CA ALA A 265 -8.94 5.64 -12.52
C ALA A 265 -10.05 6.67 -12.21
N SER A 266 -10.81 6.48 -11.15
CA SER A 266 -11.87 7.42 -10.74
C SER A 266 -11.32 8.65 -10.00
N THR A 267 -10.12 8.60 -9.43
CA THR A 267 -9.52 9.69 -8.65
C THR A 267 -9.54 11.04 -9.39
N PRO A 268 -9.03 11.17 -10.63
CA PRO A 268 -9.09 12.43 -11.34
C PRO A 268 -10.52 12.93 -11.58
N LEU A 269 -11.49 12.03 -11.78
CA LEU A 269 -12.91 12.39 -11.95
C LEU A 269 -13.51 12.94 -10.66
N VAL A 270 -13.17 12.34 -9.52
CA VAL A 270 -13.59 12.82 -8.19
C VAL A 270 -13.04 14.24 -7.94
N PHE A 271 -11.78 14.49 -8.27
CA PHE A 271 -11.18 15.83 -8.14
C PHE A 271 -11.87 16.86 -9.05
N ILE A 272 -12.17 16.50 -10.29
CA ILE A 272 -12.91 17.38 -11.23
C ILE A 272 -14.31 17.68 -10.67
N PHE A 273 -15.01 16.67 -10.21
CA PHE A 273 -16.38 16.85 -9.68
C PHE A 273 -16.37 17.72 -8.41
N LEU A 274 -15.49 17.45 -7.47
CA LEU A 274 -15.33 18.24 -6.26
C LEU A 274 -15.00 19.71 -6.57
N SER A 275 -14.11 19.94 -7.52
CA SER A 275 -13.74 21.31 -7.93
C SER A 275 -14.91 22.09 -8.54
N LEU A 276 -15.76 21.44 -9.34
CA LEU A 276 -16.93 22.09 -9.92
C LEU A 276 -17.92 22.52 -8.83
N ILE A 277 -18.07 21.74 -7.77
CA ILE A 277 -18.89 22.12 -6.60
C ILE A 277 -18.25 23.30 -5.88
N ILE A 278 -16.95 23.23 -5.58
CA ILE A 278 -16.23 24.31 -4.90
C ILE A 278 -16.31 25.61 -5.67
N VAL A 279 -16.09 25.58 -6.99
CA VAL A 279 -16.21 26.76 -7.87
C VAL A 279 -17.58 27.39 -7.74
N ARG A 280 -18.64 26.58 -7.84
CA ARG A 280 -20.02 27.08 -7.77
C ARG A 280 -20.31 27.74 -6.42
N VAL A 281 -19.98 27.07 -5.33
CA VAL A 281 -20.21 27.58 -3.98
C VAL A 281 -19.41 28.86 -3.73
N SER A 282 -18.12 28.87 -4.12
CA SER A 282 -17.22 30.01 -3.90
C SER A 282 -17.65 31.24 -4.69
N VAL A 283 -18.00 31.09 -5.95
CA VAL A 283 -18.46 32.21 -6.79
C VAL A 283 -19.75 32.82 -6.21
N VAL A 284 -20.73 31.99 -5.86
CA VAL A 284 -21.99 32.49 -5.30
C VAL A 284 -21.77 33.16 -3.95
N ALA A 285 -20.91 32.60 -3.09
CA ALA A 285 -20.59 33.17 -1.78
C ALA A 285 -19.84 34.53 -1.89
N LEU A 286 -18.85 34.59 -2.80
CA LEU A 286 -18.07 35.82 -2.99
C LEU A 286 -18.91 36.96 -3.60
N LEU A 287 -19.76 36.66 -4.58
CA LEU A 287 -20.65 37.66 -5.19
C LEU A 287 -21.70 38.18 -4.20
N ARG A 288 -22.15 37.36 -3.23
CA ARG A 288 -23.05 37.81 -2.15
C ARG A 288 -22.37 38.79 -1.16
N LYS A 289 -21.05 38.68 -0.97
CA LYS A 289 -20.29 39.58 -0.09
C LYS A 289 -19.97 40.93 -0.73
N LEU A 290 -20.03 41.03 -2.05
CA LEU A 290 -19.79 42.25 -2.81
C LEU A 290 -21.06 43.12 -2.96
N LYS A 291 -22.22 42.57 -2.63
CA LYS A 291 -23.49 43.29 -2.50
C LYS A 291 -23.66 43.85 -1.10
#